data_18f22a00418f0b36e40d12a364f68dd9
#
_entry.id   18f22a00418f0b36e40d12a364f68dd9
#
_cell.length_a   1.000
_cell.length_b   1.000
_cell.length_c   1.000
_cell.angle_alpha   90.00
_cell.angle_beta   90.00
_cell.angle_gamma   90.00
#
_symmetry.space_group_name_H-M   'P 1'
#
loop_
_entity.id
_entity.type
_entity.pdbx_description
1 polymer ?
#
loop_
_entity_poly.entity_id
_entity_poly.type
_entity_poly.pdbx_seq_one_letter_code
_entity_poly.pdbx_strand_id
1 'polypeptide(L)'
;VVKKAKEIRSHSIAYTYVEPTVFYEYMVDVGQLAKKAGLLNVTHSNGFINPIPLRNLCKVLDAANIDLKGFSEPFYRELCGGELNPVLETLKILKEEKVHLEITNLMIPTKNDEMSMVREMCLWIKKELGADTPVHFPRFYPLYKLRTLPPTPVSTVEKARAVALSAGLEYVYIGNIPGHEAENTFCPKCKKMVIQRTGYMVGEVNMKAGKCKFCGKPIPGIWA
;
A
#
# COMPACT_ATOMS: atom_id res chain seq x y z
N VAL A 1 -6.59 21.81 9.78
CA VAL A 1 -6.85 20.52 9.12
C VAL A 1 -8.01 19.81 9.79
N VAL A 2 -7.93 19.44 11.09
CA VAL A 2 -8.95 18.64 11.82
C VAL A 2 -10.34 19.28 11.78
N LYS A 3 -10.45 20.61 12.06
CA LYS A 3 -11.72 21.33 11.95
C LYS A 3 -12.35 21.16 10.57
N LYS A 4 -11.55 21.34 9.50
CA LYS A 4 -12.03 21.19 8.12
C LYS A 4 -12.47 19.77 7.80
N ALA A 5 -11.72 18.76 8.24
CA ALA A 5 -12.07 17.36 8.07
C ALA A 5 -13.44 17.02 8.70
N LYS A 6 -13.73 17.56 9.91
CA LYS A 6 -15.03 17.41 10.55
C LYS A 6 -16.17 18.13 9.80
N GLU A 7 -15.92 19.35 9.33
CA GLU A 7 -16.91 20.13 8.56
C GLU A 7 -17.35 19.38 7.29
N ILE A 8 -16.41 18.74 6.58
CA ILE A 8 -16.72 17.95 5.38
C ILE A 8 -17.08 16.49 5.67
N ARG A 9 -17.22 16.11 6.94
CA ARG A 9 -17.53 14.74 7.40
C ARG A 9 -16.56 13.69 6.87
N SER A 10 -15.25 14.02 6.82
CA SER A 10 -14.21 13.06 6.44
C SER A 10 -14.08 11.98 7.52
N HIS A 11 -13.83 10.73 7.11
CA HIS A 11 -13.55 9.62 8.03
C HIS A 11 -12.09 9.61 8.49
N SER A 12 -11.18 10.14 7.66
CA SER A 12 -9.75 10.12 7.92
C SER A 12 -9.04 11.37 7.41
N ILE A 13 -7.81 11.56 7.89
CA ILE A 13 -6.84 12.51 7.34
C ILE A 13 -5.72 11.69 6.71
N ALA A 14 -5.43 11.97 5.44
CA ALA A 14 -4.35 11.32 4.71
C ALA A 14 -3.13 12.25 4.63
N TYR A 15 -2.00 11.77 5.13
CA TYR A 15 -0.69 12.40 4.98
C TYR A 15 -0.01 11.80 3.75
N THR A 16 0.20 12.64 2.74
CA THR A 16 0.75 12.24 1.45
C THR A 16 1.52 13.43 0.85
N TYR A 17 1.74 13.57 -0.41
CA TYR A 17 2.47 14.61 -1.13
C TYR A 17 3.21 15.69 -0.27
N VAL A 18 4.55 15.84 -0.47
CA VAL A 18 5.39 15.09 -1.42
C VAL A 18 5.85 13.77 -0.79
N GLU A 19 6.42 13.87 0.40
CA GLU A 19 6.79 12.77 1.29
C GLU A 19 6.46 13.20 2.73
N PRO A 20 5.53 12.51 3.41
CA PRO A 20 5.04 12.97 4.71
C PRO A 20 6.10 12.96 5.80
N THR A 21 7.15 12.15 5.70
CA THR A 21 8.25 12.17 6.69
C THR A 21 9.02 13.48 6.72
N VAL A 22 8.93 14.31 5.66
CA VAL A 22 9.56 15.65 5.60
C VAL A 22 8.87 16.64 6.56
N PHE A 23 7.59 16.43 6.87
CA PHE A 23 6.83 17.24 7.82
C PHE A 23 6.36 16.41 9.04
N TYR A 24 7.25 15.56 9.54
CA TYR A 24 7.00 14.58 10.58
C TYR A 24 6.32 15.15 11.83
N GLU A 25 6.83 16.24 12.40
CA GLU A 25 6.28 16.87 13.60
C GLU A 25 4.85 17.33 13.39
N TYR A 26 4.59 17.94 12.24
CA TYR A 26 3.24 18.35 11.85
C TYR A 26 2.29 17.16 11.74
N MET A 27 2.78 16.02 11.18
CA MET A 27 2.02 14.79 11.09
C MET A 27 1.63 14.25 12.46
N VAL A 28 2.58 14.24 13.41
CA VAL A 28 2.35 13.78 14.78
C VAL A 28 1.35 14.68 15.50
N ASP A 29 1.52 16.00 15.42
CA ASP A 29 0.64 16.98 16.09
C ASP A 29 -0.79 16.93 15.56
N VAL A 30 -0.95 16.94 14.24
CA VAL A 30 -2.27 16.82 13.59
C VAL A 30 -2.88 15.45 13.87
N GLY A 31 -2.07 14.38 13.86
CA GLY A 31 -2.52 13.02 14.16
C GLY A 31 -3.07 12.87 15.57
N GLN A 32 -2.43 13.47 16.56
CA GLN A 32 -2.94 13.48 17.94
C GLN A 32 -4.30 14.22 18.05
N LEU A 33 -4.42 15.36 17.37
CA LEU A 33 -5.67 16.14 17.36
C LEU A 33 -6.79 15.41 16.60
N ALA A 34 -6.44 14.74 15.48
CA ALA A 34 -7.38 13.95 14.69
C ALA A 34 -7.92 12.76 15.51
N LYS A 35 -7.05 12.04 16.20
CA LYS A 35 -7.44 10.92 17.07
C LYS A 35 -8.36 11.35 18.20
N LYS A 36 -8.08 12.48 18.87
CA LYS A 36 -8.97 13.09 19.87
C LYS A 36 -10.34 13.50 19.29
N ALA A 37 -10.38 13.80 18.00
CA ALA A 37 -11.61 14.18 17.28
C ALA A 37 -12.38 12.99 16.67
N GLY A 38 -11.89 11.74 16.86
CA GLY A 38 -12.49 10.52 16.33
C GLY A 38 -12.22 10.30 14.82
N LEU A 39 -11.19 10.95 14.27
CA LEU A 39 -10.79 10.78 12.88
C LEU A 39 -9.62 9.79 12.81
N LEU A 40 -9.59 8.98 11.75
CA LEU A 40 -8.49 8.08 11.45
C LEU A 40 -7.34 8.85 10.79
N ASN A 41 -6.12 8.34 10.97
CA ASN A 41 -4.91 8.87 10.37
C ASN A 41 -4.30 7.83 9.43
N VAL A 42 -4.14 8.17 8.16
CA VAL A 42 -3.52 7.29 7.17
C VAL A 42 -2.35 7.99 6.50
N THR A 43 -1.33 7.24 6.09
CA THR A 43 -0.18 7.81 5.36
C THR A 43 0.13 7.04 4.10
N HIS A 44 0.66 7.75 3.10
CA HIS A 44 1.31 7.16 1.94
C HIS A 44 2.73 7.72 1.88
N SER A 45 3.73 6.86 2.01
CA SER A 45 5.13 7.24 2.20
C SER A 45 6.09 6.30 1.46
N ASN A 46 7.29 6.79 1.17
CA ASN A 46 8.39 5.96 0.67
C ASN A 46 8.97 5.03 1.77
N GLY A 47 8.54 5.17 3.01
CA GLY A 47 8.96 4.35 4.13
C GLY A 47 10.39 4.55 4.61
N PHE A 48 11.09 5.58 4.15
CA PHE A 48 12.47 5.85 4.55
C PHE A 48 12.52 6.73 5.81
N ILE A 49 12.33 6.11 6.96
CA ILE A 49 12.24 6.77 8.27
C ILE A 49 12.99 5.94 9.32
N ASN A 50 13.61 6.61 10.29
CA ASN A 50 14.30 5.94 11.40
C ASN A 50 13.32 5.21 12.34
N PRO A 51 13.71 4.10 12.98
CA PRO A 51 12.84 3.30 13.83
C PRO A 51 12.20 4.06 15.00
N ILE A 52 12.94 4.92 15.68
CA ILE A 52 12.43 5.65 16.87
C ILE A 52 11.30 6.63 16.49
N PRO A 53 11.45 7.55 15.52
CA PRO A 53 10.37 8.41 15.09
C PRO A 53 9.21 7.61 14.49
N LEU A 54 9.46 6.52 13.76
CA LEU A 54 8.42 5.67 13.23
C LEU A 54 7.53 5.07 14.34
N ARG A 55 8.13 4.46 15.37
CA ARG A 55 7.37 3.91 16.50
C ARG A 55 6.56 4.99 17.24
N ASN A 56 7.08 6.21 17.32
CA ASN A 56 6.31 7.32 17.88
C ASN A 56 5.13 7.70 16.98
N LEU A 57 5.33 7.72 15.65
CA LEU A 57 4.28 8.01 14.68
C LEU A 57 3.18 6.92 14.69
N CYS A 58 3.53 5.66 14.86
CA CYS A 58 2.59 4.54 14.96
C CYS A 58 1.56 4.71 16.08
N LYS A 59 1.84 5.49 17.13
CA LYS A 59 0.87 5.77 18.20
C LYS A 59 -0.35 6.56 17.70
N VAL A 60 -0.22 7.25 16.60
CA VAL A 60 -1.29 8.06 16.00
C VAL A 60 -1.77 7.54 14.65
N LEU A 61 -0.98 6.72 13.94
CA LEU A 61 -1.38 6.12 12.67
C LEU A 61 -2.35 4.95 12.86
N ASP A 62 -3.34 4.87 11.99
CA ASP A 62 -4.27 3.75 11.88
C ASP A 62 -3.92 2.88 10.67
N ALA A 63 -3.49 3.48 9.54
CA ALA A 63 -3.08 2.76 8.34
C ALA A 63 -1.92 3.44 7.61
N ALA A 64 -1.15 2.64 6.88
CA ALA A 64 -0.07 3.10 6.03
C ALA A 64 -0.05 2.34 4.70
N ASN A 65 0.13 3.06 3.60
CA ASN A 65 0.54 2.50 2.32
C ASN A 65 2.01 2.89 2.10
N ILE A 66 2.89 1.91 1.95
CA ILE A 66 4.32 2.13 1.81
C ILE A 66 4.79 1.72 0.42
N ASP A 67 5.51 2.63 -0.22
CA ASP A 67 6.18 2.36 -1.50
C ASP A 67 7.42 1.48 -1.31
N LEU A 68 7.29 0.18 -1.46
CA LEU A 68 8.42 -0.73 -1.67
C LEU A 68 8.78 -0.70 -3.16
N LYS A 69 9.59 0.28 -3.55
CA LYS A 69 9.82 0.66 -4.96
C LYS A 69 10.58 -0.38 -5.80
N GLY A 70 11.34 -1.24 -5.16
CA GLY A 70 12.08 -2.37 -5.75
C GLY A 70 12.56 -3.32 -4.66
N PHE A 71 13.20 -4.42 -5.05
CA PHE A 71 13.69 -5.42 -4.09
C PHE A 71 15.18 -5.73 -4.33
N SER A 72 15.97 -4.68 -4.57
CA SER A 72 17.43 -4.78 -4.69
C SER A 72 18.13 -3.49 -4.24
N GLU A 73 19.31 -3.61 -3.64
CA GLU A 73 20.12 -2.47 -3.24
C GLU A 73 20.56 -1.59 -4.42
N PRO A 74 20.99 -2.15 -5.58
CA PRO A 74 21.31 -1.32 -6.74
C PRO A 74 20.16 -0.42 -7.17
N PHE A 75 18.93 -0.95 -7.21
CA PHE A 75 17.74 -0.16 -7.57
C PHE A 75 17.54 1.01 -6.60
N TYR A 76 17.66 0.76 -5.29
CA TYR A 76 17.47 1.81 -4.29
C TYR A 76 18.55 2.87 -4.36
N ARG A 77 19.82 2.50 -4.52
CA ARG A 77 20.94 3.45 -4.63
C ARG A 77 20.88 4.29 -5.89
N GLU A 78 20.62 3.68 -7.03
CA GLU A 78 20.67 4.35 -8.34
C GLU A 78 19.45 5.18 -8.66
N LEU A 79 18.25 4.66 -8.32
CA LEU A 79 16.97 5.30 -8.69
C LEU A 79 16.31 6.04 -7.55
N CYS A 80 16.41 5.55 -6.32
CA CYS A 80 15.75 6.15 -5.17
C CYS A 80 16.67 7.08 -4.38
N GLY A 81 18.00 6.96 -4.53
CA GLY A 81 18.97 7.70 -3.72
C GLY A 81 18.96 7.30 -2.24
N GLY A 82 18.58 6.06 -1.94
CA GLY A 82 18.45 5.51 -0.59
C GLY A 82 18.89 4.06 -0.52
N GLU A 83 18.44 3.35 0.50
CA GLU A 83 18.78 1.96 0.79
C GLU A 83 17.49 1.13 0.97
N LEU A 84 17.54 -0.16 0.64
CA LEU A 84 16.40 -1.07 0.77
C LEU A 84 16.10 -1.41 2.24
N ASN A 85 17.13 -1.75 3.02
CA ASN A 85 16.96 -2.25 4.38
C ASN A 85 16.14 -1.33 5.31
N PRO A 86 16.34 0.00 5.34
CA PRO A 86 15.50 0.89 6.16
C PRO A 86 14.01 0.81 5.82
N VAL A 87 13.67 0.62 4.54
CA VAL A 87 12.27 0.47 4.11
C VAL A 87 11.71 -0.88 4.58
N LEU A 88 12.50 -1.95 4.47
CA LEU A 88 12.09 -3.28 4.96
C LEU A 88 11.88 -3.27 6.49
N GLU A 89 12.73 -2.56 7.23
CA GLU A 89 12.56 -2.38 8.68
C GLU A 89 11.29 -1.58 9.00
N THR A 90 11.01 -0.51 8.26
CA THR A 90 9.76 0.26 8.38
C THR A 90 8.53 -0.63 8.24
N LEU A 91 8.50 -1.50 7.23
CA LEU A 91 7.38 -2.41 7.00
C LEU A 91 7.17 -3.37 8.18
N LYS A 92 8.26 -3.92 8.74
CA LYS A 92 8.19 -4.79 9.94
C LYS A 92 7.65 -4.03 11.15
N ILE A 93 8.18 -2.83 11.43
CA ILE A 93 7.74 -2.01 12.56
C ILE A 93 6.25 -1.68 12.45
N LEU A 94 5.75 -1.30 11.28
CA LEU A 94 4.33 -1.02 11.07
C LEU A 94 3.44 -2.24 11.41
N LYS A 95 3.87 -3.44 11.03
CA LYS A 95 3.15 -4.70 11.40
C LYS A 95 3.23 -4.99 12.90
N GLU A 96 4.40 -4.84 13.52
CA GLU A 96 4.60 -5.00 14.97
C GLU A 96 3.70 -4.05 15.77
N GLU A 97 3.62 -2.78 15.35
CA GLU A 97 2.80 -1.73 15.99
C GLU A 97 1.31 -1.83 15.60
N LYS A 98 0.92 -2.85 14.82
CA LYS A 98 -0.48 -3.13 14.39
C LYS A 98 -1.12 -2.02 13.58
N VAL A 99 -0.36 -1.21 12.87
CA VAL A 99 -0.85 -0.29 11.85
C VAL A 99 -1.31 -1.12 10.65
N HIS A 100 -2.50 -0.85 10.10
CA HIS A 100 -2.93 -1.52 8.88
C HIS A 100 -1.98 -1.15 7.74
N LEU A 101 -1.30 -2.16 7.19
CA LEU A 101 -0.24 -1.96 6.19
C LEU A 101 -0.67 -2.45 4.82
N GLU A 102 -0.51 -1.60 3.81
CA GLU A 102 -0.53 -1.96 2.40
C GLU A 102 0.79 -1.58 1.74
N ILE A 103 1.18 -2.28 0.68
CA ILE A 103 2.46 -2.07 -0.02
C ILE A 103 2.17 -1.72 -1.48
N THR A 104 2.84 -0.67 -1.98
CA THR A 104 2.82 -0.29 -3.39
C THR A 104 4.17 -0.53 -4.03
N ASN A 105 4.20 -1.25 -5.16
CA ASN A 105 5.39 -1.45 -6.00
C ASN A 105 5.09 -0.98 -7.42
N LEU A 106 5.45 0.27 -7.75
CA LEU A 106 5.31 0.82 -9.10
C LEU A 106 6.22 0.05 -10.06
N MET A 107 5.62 -0.66 -11.02
CA MET A 107 6.34 -1.49 -11.98
C MET A 107 6.95 -0.62 -13.08
N ILE A 108 8.29 -0.53 -13.13
CA ILE A 108 9.04 0.28 -14.10
C ILE A 108 9.79 -0.64 -15.06
N PRO A 109 9.52 -0.57 -16.39
CA PRO A 109 10.17 -1.43 -17.36
C PRO A 109 11.68 -1.39 -17.27
N THR A 110 12.34 -2.56 -17.34
CA THR A 110 13.79 -2.75 -17.27
C THR A 110 14.46 -2.36 -15.96
N LYS A 111 13.70 -1.94 -14.94
CA LYS A 111 14.25 -1.47 -13.66
C LYS A 111 13.91 -2.40 -12.50
N ASN A 112 12.62 -2.76 -12.36
CA ASN A 112 12.13 -3.59 -11.27
C ASN A 112 11.04 -4.60 -11.73
N ASP A 113 10.94 -4.84 -13.04
CA ASP A 113 9.92 -5.70 -13.65
C ASP A 113 10.41 -7.14 -13.93
N GLU A 114 11.57 -7.51 -13.38
CA GLU A 114 12.08 -8.89 -13.43
C GLU A 114 11.24 -9.79 -12.49
N MET A 115 10.61 -10.83 -13.05
CA MET A 115 9.65 -11.66 -12.31
C MET A 115 10.29 -12.50 -11.20
N SER A 116 11.57 -12.84 -11.29
CA SER A 116 12.34 -13.48 -10.22
C SER A 116 12.43 -12.57 -9.00
N MET A 117 12.78 -11.30 -9.19
CA MET A 117 12.85 -10.30 -8.13
C MET A 117 11.46 -10.01 -7.53
N VAL A 118 10.42 -9.92 -8.36
CA VAL A 118 9.03 -9.79 -7.88
C VAL A 118 8.65 -10.98 -6.99
N ARG A 119 9.04 -12.19 -7.38
CA ARG A 119 8.79 -13.40 -6.58
C ARG A 119 9.51 -13.36 -5.24
N GLU A 120 10.79 -12.98 -5.22
CA GLU A 120 11.58 -12.85 -3.98
C GLU A 120 10.94 -11.83 -3.03
N MET A 121 10.56 -10.66 -3.53
CA MET A 121 9.84 -9.65 -2.77
C MET A 121 8.54 -10.21 -2.17
N CYS A 122 7.72 -10.88 -2.97
CA CYS A 122 6.45 -11.44 -2.51
C CYS A 122 6.63 -12.56 -1.47
N LEU A 123 7.66 -13.40 -1.61
CA LEU A 123 8.00 -14.42 -0.60
C LEU A 123 8.47 -13.77 0.70
N TRP A 124 9.26 -12.71 0.63
CA TRP A 124 9.66 -11.93 1.80
C TRP A 124 8.45 -11.29 2.48
N ILE A 125 7.56 -10.63 1.73
CA ILE A 125 6.32 -10.03 2.28
C ILE A 125 5.50 -11.09 3.00
N LYS A 126 5.27 -12.24 2.36
CA LYS A 126 4.51 -13.33 2.97
C LYS A 126 5.13 -13.83 4.27
N LYS A 127 6.46 -13.98 4.29
CA LYS A 127 7.20 -14.51 5.44
C LYS A 127 7.23 -13.53 6.61
N GLU A 128 7.55 -12.26 6.34
CA GLU A 128 7.83 -11.27 7.38
C GLU A 128 6.58 -10.47 7.79
N LEU A 129 5.63 -10.28 6.88
CA LEU A 129 4.46 -9.40 7.09
C LEU A 129 3.12 -10.15 7.07
N GLY A 130 3.09 -11.36 6.54
CA GLY A 130 1.88 -12.17 6.42
C GLY A 130 1.28 -12.18 5.00
N ALA A 131 0.62 -13.30 4.67
CA ALA A 131 0.00 -13.51 3.36
C ALA A 131 -1.18 -12.55 3.09
N ASP A 132 -1.75 -11.99 4.14
CA ASP A 132 -2.90 -11.09 4.13
C ASP A 132 -2.53 -9.61 3.93
N THR A 133 -1.22 -9.29 3.83
CA THR A 133 -0.76 -7.92 3.54
C THR A 133 -1.07 -7.57 2.08
N PRO A 134 -1.89 -6.53 1.81
CA PRO A 134 -2.23 -6.12 0.45
C PRO A 134 -1.03 -5.58 -0.31
N VAL A 135 -0.89 -5.98 -1.58
CA VAL A 135 0.17 -5.52 -2.49
C VAL A 135 -0.44 -4.97 -3.76
N HIS A 136 0.01 -3.78 -4.14
CA HIS A 136 -0.43 -3.07 -5.34
C HIS A 136 0.70 -2.99 -6.36
N PHE A 137 0.44 -3.35 -7.61
CA PHE A 137 1.32 -3.17 -8.77
C PHE A 137 0.75 -2.12 -9.72
N PRO A 138 0.96 -0.82 -9.47
CA PRO A 138 0.54 0.21 -10.42
C PRO A 138 1.39 0.18 -11.68
N ARG A 139 0.75 0.49 -12.80
CA ARG A 139 1.39 0.72 -14.08
C ARG A 139 2.17 2.03 -14.05
N PHE A 140 3.45 1.99 -14.48
CA PHE A 140 4.27 3.18 -14.67
C PHE A 140 3.90 3.90 -15.97
N TYR A 141 3.92 5.24 -15.91
CA TYR A 141 3.88 6.13 -17.07
C TYR A 141 5.12 7.02 -17.07
N PRO A 142 5.77 7.24 -18.25
CA PRO A 142 7.02 7.98 -18.35
C PRO A 142 6.86 9.46 -17.98
N LEU A 143 7.58 9.88 -16.94
CA LEU A 143 7.61 11.25 -16.44
C LEU A 143 9.02 11.63 -15.99
N TYR A 144 9.28 12.95 -15.89
CA TYR A 144 10.50 13.53 -15.34
C TYR A 144 11.78 12.94 -15.96
N LYS A 145 12.64 12.30 -15.16
CA LYS A 145 13.92 11.70 -15.61
C LYS A 145 13.78 10.37 -16.34
N LEU A 146 12.61 9.74 -16.30
CA LEU A 146 12.35 8.43 -16.92
C LEU A 146 11.48 8.55 -18.19
N ARG A 147 11.54 9.68 -18.90
CA ARG A 147 10.74 9.92 -20.12
C ARG A 147 11.12 9.03 -21.31
N THR A 148 12.30 8.45 -21.28
CA THR A 148 12.80 7.57 -22.36
C THR A 148 12.29 6.13 -22.24
N LEU A 149 11.73 5.76 -21.09
CA LEU A 149 11.14 4.43 -20.90
C LEU A 149 9.70 4.41 -21.44
N PRO A 150 9.25 3.28 -22.01
CA PRO A 150 7.85 3.13 -22.37
C PRO A 150 6.96 2.99 -21.12
N PRO A 151 5.65 3.26 -21.21
CA PRO A 151 4.72 2.84 -20.16
C PRO A 151 4.80 1.33 -19.95
N THR A 152 4.64 0.87 -18.71
CA THR A 152 4.66 -0.56 -18.42
C THR A 152 3.55 -1.27 -19.21
N PRO A 153 3.84 -2.34 -19.97
CA PRO A 153 2.79 -3.14 -20.60
C PRO A 153 1.81 -3.70 -19.55
N VAL A 154 0.52 -3.74 -19.89
CA VAL A 154 -0.51 -4.30 -19.01
C VAL A 154 -0.16 -5.75 -18.64
N SER A 155 0.29 -6.53 -19.63
CA SER A 155 0.72 -7.92 -19.42
C SER A 155 1.86 -8.08 -18.39
N THR A 156 2.70 -7.07 -18.19
CA THR A 156 3.77 -7.10 -17.17
C THR A 156 3.19 -7.02 -15.76
N VAL A 157 2.27 -6.08 -15.50
CA VAL A 157 1.63 -5.97 -14.18
C VAL A 157 0.69 -7.15 -13.90
N GLU A 158 0.05 -7.72 -14.93
CA GLU A 158 -0.73 -8.96 -14.82
C GLU A 158 0.16 -10.16 -14.45
N LYS A 159 1.34 -10.29 -15.06
CA LYS A 159 2.34 -11.31 -14.69
C LYS A 159 2.84 -11.12 -13.26
N ALA A 160 3.16 -9.88 -12.84
CA ALA A 160 3.56 -9.57 -11.47
C ALA A 160 2.48 -9.99 -10.46
N ARG A 161 1.21 -9.68 -10.75
CA ARG A 161 0.07 -10.13 -9.95
C ARG A 161 -0.02 -11.66 -9.88
N ALA A 162 0.12 -12.35 -10.99
CA ALA A 162 0.08 -13.81 -11.04
C ALA A 162 1.24 -14.43 -10.22
N VAL A 163 2.45 -13.88 -10.30
CA VAL A 163 3.60 -14.27 -9.50
C VAL A 163 3.34 -14.08 -8.00
N ALA A 164 2.78 -12.93 -7.60
CA ALA A 164 2.46 -12.63 -6.21
C ALA A 164 1.40 -13.59 -5.63
N LEU A 165 0.35 -13.86 -6.38
CA LEU A 165 -0.67 -14.85 -5.99
C LEU A 165 -0.09 -16.27 -5.89
N SER A 166 0.80 -16.66 -6.81
CA SER A 166 1.48 -17.96 -6.79
C SER A 166 2.49 -18.08 -5.62
N ALA A 167 3.08 -16.96 -5.18
CA ALA A 167 3.90 -16.90 -3.98
C ALA A 167 3.06 -17.05 -2.70
N GLY A 168 1.74 -16.91 -2.81
CA GLY A 168 0.77 -17.13 -1.74
C GLY A 168 0.28 -15.88 -1.04
N LEU A 169 0.41 -14.69 -1.64
CA LEU A 169 -0.26 -13.49 -1.17
C LEU A 169 -1.76 -13.56 -1.46
N GLU A 170 -2.59 -13.11 -0.52
CA GLU A 170 -4.06 -13.22 -0.62
C GLU A 170 -4.70 -12.01 -1.34
N TYR A 171 -4.11 -10.82 -1.23
CA TYR A 171 -4.67 -9.56 -1.73
C TYR A 171 -3.67 -8.84 -2.64
N VAL A 172 -3.85 -8.99 -3.94
CA VAL A 172 -2.94 -8.42 -4.95
C VAL A 172 -3.72 -7.64 -5.99
N TYR A 173 -3.39 -6.36 -6.12
CA TYR A 173 -4.10 -5.41 -6.96
C TYR A 173 -3.21 -4.89 -8.10
N ILE A 174 -3.87 -4.45 -9.18
CA ILE A 174 -3.25 -3.69 -10.26
C ILE A 174 -3.79 -2.26 -10.19
N GLY A 175 -2.89 -1.28 -10.28
CA GLY A 175 -3.23 0.14 -10.28
C GLY A 175 -2.91 0.84 -11.59
N ASN A 176 -3.43 2.06 -11.76
CA ASN A 176 -3.25 2.90 -12.95
C ASN A 176 -3.77 2.28 -14.27
N ILE A 177 -4.77 1.39 -14.19
CA ILE A 177 -5.47 0.81 -15.33
C ILE A 177 -6.96 0.79 -14.98
N PRO A 178 -7.67 1.93 -15.12
CA PRO A 178 -9.06 2.04 -14.70
C PRO A 178 -9.97 1.02 -15.38
N GLY A 179 -10.79 0.31 -14.56
CA GLY A 179 -11.70 -0.72 -15.02
C GLY A 179 -11.08 -2.12 -15.14
N HIS A 180 -9.79 -2.29 -14.77
CA HIS A 180 -9.20 -3.61 -14.72
C HIS A 180 -9.79 -4.44 -13.57
N GLU A 181 -10.10 -5.73 -13.83
CA GLU A 181 -10.73 -6.61 -12.84
C GLU A 181 -9.94 -6.69 -11.52
N ALA A 182 -8.61 -6.61 -11.60
CA ALA A 182 -7.73 -6.66 -10.43
C ALA A 182 -7.72 -5.38 -9.57
N GLU A 183 -8.52 -4.36 -9.87
CA GLU A 183 -8.83 -3.26 -8.93
C GLU A 183 -9.79 -3.72 -7.83
N ASN A 184 -10.58 -4.79 -8.10
CA ASN A 184 -11.56 -5.32 -7.17
C ASN A 184 -10.91 -6.14 -6.06
N THR A 185 -11.58 -6.16 -4.89
CA THR A 185 -11.19 -7.11 -3.82
C THR A 185 -12.00 -8.39 -3.93
N PHE A 186 -11.29 -9.52 -3.99
CA PHE A 186 -11.90 -10.86 -3.98
C PHE A 186 -11.62 -11.55 -2.64
N CYS A 187 -12.60 -12.29 -2.15
CA CYS A 187 -12.40 -13.09 -0.95
C CYS A 187 -11.41 -14.24 -1.23
N PRO A 188 -10.31 -14.37 -0.45
CA PRO A 188 -9.31 -15.41 -0.71
C PRO A 188 -9.84 -16.81 -0.51
N LYS A 189 -10.91 -17.01 0.31
CA LYS A 189 -11.54 -18.30 0.58
C LYS A 189 -12.54 -18.72 -0.50
N CYS A 190 -13.52 -17.88 -0.82
CA CYS A 190 -14.61 -18.27 -1.74
C CYS A 190 -14.48 -17.65 -3.14
N LYS A 191 -13.47 -16.85 -3.38
CA LYS A 191 -13.14 -16.19 -4.66
C LYS A 191 -14.19 -15.21 -5.18
N LYS A 192 -15.28 -14.97 -4.46
CA LYS A 192 -16.30 -13.98 -4.83
C LYS A 192 -15.81 -12.56 -4.60
N MET A 193 -16.22 -11.64 -5.45
CA MET A 193 -15.95 -10.21 -5.33
C MET A 193 -16.64 -9.65 -4.08
N VAL A 194 -15.85 -9.01 -3.22
CA VAL A 194 -16.34 -8.41 -1.96
C VAL A 194 -16.34 -6.90 -1.98
N ILE A 195 -15.47 -6.27 -2.80
CA ILE A 195 -15.49 -4.83 -3.04
C ILE A 195 -15.22 -4.58 -4.51
N GLN A 196 -16.15 -3.92 -5.18
CA GLN A 196 -15.99 -3.45 -6.56
C GLN A 196 -15.29 -2.10 -6.58
N ARG A 197 -14.34 -1.93 -7.52
CA ARG A 197 -13.67 -0.64 -7.75
C ARG A 197 -13.50 -0.37 -9.24
N THR A 198 -13.60 0.92 -9.57
CA THR A 198 -13.24 1.44 -10.90
C THR A 198 -12.50 2.75 -10.67
N GLY A 199 -11.18 2.73 -10.73
CA GLY A 199 -10.35 3.85 -10.30
C GLY A 199 -10.63 4.21 -8.83
N TYR A 200 -11.04 5.46 -8.58
CA TYR A 200 -11.37 5.94 -7.22
C TYR A 200 -12.82 5.67 -6.79
N MET A 201 -13.64 5.12 -7.67
CA MET A 201 -15.04 4.85 -7.34
C MET A 201 -15.18 3.47 -6.72
N VAL A 202 -15.84 3.40 -5.56
CA VAL A 202 -16.26 2.17 -4.91
C VAL A 202 -17.70 1.89 -5.31
N GLY A 203 -17.93 0.73 -5.92
CA GLY A 203 -19.24 0.24 -6.31
C GLY A 203 -19.84 -0.69 -5.25
N GLU A 204 -20.20 -1.90 -5.68
CA GLU A 204 -20.83 -2.89 -4.79
C GLU A 204 -19.88 -3.34 -3.66
N VAL A 205 -20.38 -3.38 -2.41
CA VAL A 205 -19.67 -3.88 -1.24
C VAL A 205 -20.42 -5.08 -0.67
N ASN A 206 -19.84 -6.26 -0.83
CA ASN A 206 -20.35 -7.54 -0.36
C ASN A 206 -19.67 -7.98 0.95
N MET A 207 -19.67 -7.06 1.92
CA MET A 207 -19.10 -7.26 3.25
C MET A 207 -20.10 -6.92 4.34
N LYS A 208 -19.96 -7.54 5.50
CA LYS A 208 -20.70 -7.23 6.72
C LYS A 208 -19.77 -7.35 7.93
N ALA A 209 -19.64 -6.25 8.68
CA ALA A 209 -18.76 -6.19 9.87
C ALA A 209 -17.34 -6.73 9.59
N GLY A 210 -16.70 -6.23 8.52
CA GLY A 210 -15.33 -6.64 8.13
C GLY A 210 -15.19 -8.06 7.59
N LYS A 211 -16.30 -8.77 7.30
CA LYS A 211 -16.29 -10.16 6.82
C LYS A 211 -16.96 -10.29 5.46
N CYS A 212 -16.47 -11.24 4.66
CA CYS A 212 -17.09 -11.62 3.40
C CYS A 212 -18.55 -12.05 3.62
N LYS A 213 -19.50 -11.41 2.96
CA LYS A 213 -20.95 -11.69 3.03
C LYS A 213 -21.30 -13.13 2.65
N PHE A 214 -20.49 -13.78 1.78
CA PHE A 214 -20.79 -15.09 1.23
C PHE A 214 -20.26 -16.26 2.07
N CYS A 215 -19.12 -16.09 2.77
CA CYS A 215 -18.49 -17.21 3.48
C CYS A 215 -17.96 -16.88 4.89
N GLY A 216 -18.15 -15.64 5.36
CA GLY A 216 -17.76 -15.20 6.69
C GLY A 216 -16.24 -15.02 6.91
N LYS A 217 -15.37 -15.22 5.89
CA LYS A 217 -13.92 -14.98 6.02
C LYS A 217 -13.68 -13.51 6.40
N PRO A 218 -12.96 -13.22 7.49
CA PRO A 218 -12.50 -11.87 7.78
C PRO A 218 -11.66 -11.31 6.63
N ILE A 219 -11.88 -10.06 6.28
CA ILE A 219 -11.11 -9.33 5.28
C ILE A 219 -10.27 -8.29 6.02
N PRO A 220 -8.93 -8.26 5.87
CA PRO A 220 -8.10 -7.28 6.53
C PRO A 220 -8.45 -5.86 6.08
N GLY A 221 -8.41 -4.92 7.03
CA GLY A 221 -8.78 -3.52 6.79
C GLY A 221 -9.34 -2.87 8.04
N ILE A 222 -9.56 -1.57 7.95
CA ILE A 222 -10.28 -0.78 8.96
C ILE A 222 -11.68 -0.52 8.42
N TRP A 223 -12.67 -1.11 9.04
CA TRP A 223 -14.06 -1.08 8.59
C TRP A 223 -14.91 -0.25 9.57
N ALA A 224 -15.55 0.83 9.07
CA ALA A 224 -16.49 1.64 9.79
C ALA A 224 -17.90 1.04 9.75
#